data_9ba63fd45551febd97dc140cedb2c22d
#
_entry.id   9ba63fd45551febd97dc140cedb2c22d
#
_cell.length_a   1.000
_cell.length_b   1.000
_cell.length_c   1.000
_cell.angle_alpha   90.00
_cell.angle_beta   90.00
_cell.angle_gamma   90.00
#
_symmetry.space_group_name_H-M   'P 1'
#
loop_
_entity.id
_entity.type
_entity.pdbx_description
1 polymer ?
#
loop_
_entity_poly.entity_id
_entity_poly.type
_entity_poly.pdbx_seq_one_letter_code
_entity_poly.pdbx_strand_id
1 'polypeptide(L)'
;QVGIDSLNGPSEVAIIVDENSSVEYAVKDFLAQAEHGEDSRCFLIHLPGFKLNLFKEVLEKNLSKSKRKEIINDALKNCCSINASSLNHAISLSNLIIPEHLEILIDDIDLNLMPKIRAGAIFIGTESSAVMGDYCAGPSHVIPTGGQGRFSSQLSLNDFFVKTSFMVASKNSYKKNGYKALLDNSMKIAESEGLWEHANALKE
;
A
#
# COMPACT_ATOMS: atom_id res chain seq x y z
N GLN A 1 12.27 -24.92 6.57
CA GLN A 1 11.09 -24.03 6.52
C GLN A 1 11.59 -22.59 6.63
N VAL A 2 11.05 -21.71 5.82
CA VAL A 2 11.36 -20.30 5.82
C VAL A 2 10.05 -19.50 5.84
N GLY A 3 10.08 -18.28 6.41
CA GLY A 3 8.98 -17.33 6.30
C GLY A 3 8.93 -16.73 4.89
N ILE A 4 7.78 -16.19 4.53
CA ILE A 4 7.57 -15.40 3.33
C ILE A 4 7.21 -13.98 3.81
N ASP A 5 7.97 -12.99 3.36
CA ASP A 5 7.76 -11.58 3.72
C ASP A 5 6.55 -10.98 3.00
N SER A 6 6.40 -11.28 1.70
CA SER A 6 5.25 -10.84 0.89
C SER A 6 5.03 -11.77 -0.30
N LEU A 7 3.84 -11.70 -0.88
CA LEU A 7 3.56 -12.27 -2.19
C LEU A 7 3.85 -11.21 -3.25
N ASN A 8 4.77 -11.51 -4.15
CA ASN A 8 5.06 -10.63 -5.26
C ASN A 8 3.90 -10.61 -6.27
N GLY A 9 3.71 -9.49 -6.93
CA GLY A 9 2.72 -9.27 -7.97
C GLY A 9 3.26 -8.33 -9.05
N PRO A 10 2.40 -7.84 -9.95
CA PRO A 10 2.82 -6.88 -10.97
C PRO A 10 3.24 -5.57 -10.34
N SER A 11 4.18 -4.87 -10.98
CA SER A 11 4.51 -3.49 -10.60
C SER A 11 3.35 -2.57 -10.97
N GLU A 12 2.93 -1.70 -10.04
CA GLU A 12 1.75 -0.88 -10.20
C GLU A 12 2.02 0.58 -9.83
N VAL A 13 1.48 1.50 -10.61
CA VAL A 13 1.36 2.92 -10.25
C VAL A 13 -0.05 3.43 -10.50
N ALA A 14 -0.60 4.18 -9.56
CA ALA A 14 -1.74 5.05 -9.81
C ALA A 14 -1.29 6.50 -9.67
N ILE A 15 -1.58 7.32 -10.67
CA ILE A 15 -1.19 8.73 -10.72
C ILE A 15 -2.46 9.58 -10.72
N ILE A 16 -2.67 10.37 -9.67
CA ILE A 16 -3.78 11.33 -9.56
C ILE A 16 -3.29 12.68 -10.05
N VAL A 17 -3.99 13.25 -11.04
CA VAL A 17 -3.63 14.50 -11.70
C VAL A 17 -4.83 15.45 -11.82
N ASP A 18 -4.57 16.76 -11.80
CA ASP A 18 -5.55 17.81 -12.05
C ASP A 18 -5.14 18.74 -13.21
N GLU A 19 -5.86 19.82 -13.41
CA GLU A 19 -5.61 20.80 -14.47
C GLU A 19 -4.23 21.49 -14.38
N ASN A 20 -3.63 21.56 -13.20
CA ASN A 20 -2.35 22.21 -12.92
C ASN A 20 -1.19 21.21 -12.94
N SER A 21 -1.47 19.92 -12.88
CA SER A 21 -0.46 18.87 -12.86
C SER A 21 0.37 18.86 -14.15
N SER A 22 1.68 18.67 -14.01
CA SER A 22 2.59 18.56 -15.15
C SER A 22 2.34 17.26 -15.91
N VAL A 23 1.91 17.39 -17.16
CA VAL A 23 1.73 16.26 -18.07
C VAL A 23 3.04 15.51 -18.30
N GLU A 24 4.15 16.23 -18.36
CA GLU A 24 5.46 15.63 -18.63
C GLU A 24 5.97 14.79 -17.46
N TYR A 25 5.75 15.23 -16.21
CA TYR A 25 6.07 14.42 -15.02
C TYR A 25 5.19 13.17 -14.96
N ALA A 26 3.88 13.33 -15.11
CA ALA A 26 2.97 12.19 -15.11
C ALA A 26 3.32 11.14 -16.19
N VAL A 27 3.73 11.57 -17.39
CA VAL A 27 4.16 10.66 -18.46
C VAL A 27 5.48 9.95 -18.12
N LYS A 28 6.43 10.66 -17.51
CA LYS A 28 7.72 10.04 -17.14
C LYS A 28 7.53 8.94 -16.09
N ASP A 29 6.77 9.20 -15.04
CA ASP A 29 6.51 8.23 -13.97
C ASP A 29 5.65 7.07 -14.48
N PHE A 30 4.66 7.35 -15.34
CA PHE A 30 3.86 6.32 -15.99
C PHE A 30 4.71 5.37 -16.84
N LEU A 31 5.67 5.92 -17.62
CA LEU A 31 6.58 5.12 -18.44
C LEU A 31 7.63 4.39 -17.60
N ALA A 32 8.14 5.01 -16.54
CA ALA A 32 9.07 4.39 -15.62
C ALA A 32 8.47 3.13 -14.98
N GLN A 33 7.18 3.18 -14.62
CA GLN A 33 6.48 2.01 -14.11
C GLN A 33 6.19 0.97 -15.19
N ALA A 34 5.75 1.41 -16.37
CA ALA A 34 5.43 0.52 -17.48
C ALA A 34 6.63 -0.25 -18.03
N GLU A 35 7.86 0.27 -17.85
CA GLU A 35 9.07 -0.42 -18.33
C GLU A 35 9.55 -1.57 -17.41
N HIS A 36 8.97 -1.73 -16.20
CA HIS A 36 9.37 -2.80 -15.27
C HIS A 36 9.11 -4.20 -15.85
N GLY A 37 7.95 -4.41 -16.47
CA GLY A 37 7.57 -5.70 -17.03
C GLY A 37 6.31 -5.61 -17.89
N GLU A 38 6.07 -6.64 -18.69
CA GLU A 38 4.90 -6.74 -19.58
C GLU A 38 3.57 -6.78 -18.81
N ASP A 39 3.60 -7.20 -17.55
CA ASP A 39 2.44 -7.29 -16.65
C ASP A 39 2.24 -6.03 -15.78
N SER A 40 3.11 -5.02 -15.92
CA SER A 40 2.98 -3.75 -15.19
C SER A 40 1.63 -3.09 -15.44
N ARG A 41 1.12 -2.41 -14.42
CA ARG A 41 -0.20 -1.75 -14.45
C ARG A 41 -0.07 -0.28 -14.07
N CYS A 42 -0.51 0.60 -14.95
CA CYS A 42 -0.49 2.03 -14.70
C CYS A 42 -1.91 2.60 -14.82
N PHE A 43 -2.32 3.33 -13.79
CA PHE A 43 -3.65 3.93 -13.69
C PHE A 43 -3.51 5.44 -13.65
N LEU A 44 -3.94 6.15 -14.69
CA LEU A 44 -4.01 7.60 -14.68
C LEU A 44 -5.41 8.03 -14.21
N ILE A 45 -5.52 8.52 -12.98
CA ILE A 45 -6.78 9.02 -12.42
C ILE A 45 -6.78 10.54 -12.56
N HIS A 46 -7.56 11.07 -13.50
CA HIS A 46 -7.53 12.48 -13.81
C HIS A 46 -8.79 13.22 -13.37
N LEU A 47 -8.61 14.40 -12.82
CA LEU A 47 -9.67 15.35 -12.45
C LEU A 47 -10.13 16.16 -13.69
N PRO A 48 -11.29 16.86 -13.60
CA PRO A 48 -11.73 17.75 -14.65
C PRO A 48 -10.66 18.81 -14.96
N GLY A 49 -10.51 19.16 -16.22
CA GLY A 49 -9.53 20.14 -16.68
C GLY A 49 -8.14 19.57 -17.01
N PHE A 50 -7.81 18.36 -16.60
CA PHE A 50 -6.54 17.73 -16.99
C PHE A 50 -6.44 17.52 -18.51
N LYS A 51 -5.29 17.81 -19.07
CA LYS A 51 -5.02 17.78 -20.53
C LYS A 51 -4.75 16.37 -21.02
N LEU A 52 -5.75 15.48 -20.96
CA LEU A 52 -5.59 14.06 -21.31
C LEU A 52 -5.08 13.83 -22.75
N ASN A 53 -5.50 14.63 -23.72
CA ASN A 53 -5.02 14.49 -25.10
C ASN A 53 -3.52 14.82 -25.20
N LEU A 54 -3.07 15.87 -24.51
CA LEU A 54 -1.65 16.21 -24.44
C LEU A 54 -0.86 15.08 -23.74
N PHE A 55 -1.41 14.47 -22.69
CA PHE A 55 -0.79 13.30 -22.04
C PHE A 55 -0.54 12.18 -23.05
N LYS A 56 -1.53 11.84 -23.87
CA LYS A 56 -1.39 10.80 -24.92
C LYS A 56 -0.33 11.15 -25.94
N GLU A 57 -0.31 12.39 -26.41
CA GLU A 57 0.70 12.85 -27.38
C GLU A 57 2.12 12.80 -26.81
N VAL A 58 2.30 13.26 -25.56
CA VAL A 58 3.60 13.24 -24.88
C VAL A 58 4.02 11.80 -24.57
N LEU A 59 3.08 10.92 -24.19
CA LEU A 59 3.33 9.50 -23.96
C LEU A 59 3.86 8.82 -25.22
N GLU A 60 3.17 8.96 -26.35
CA GLU A 60 3.59 8.39 -27.64
C GLU A 60 4.97 8.90 -28.08
N LYS A 61 5.20 10.20 -27.93
CA LYS A 61 6.49 10.83 -28.27
C LYS A 61 7.65 10.26 -27.41
N ASN A 62 7.45 10.07 -26.11
CA ASN A 62 8.48 9.52 -25.23
C ASN A 62 8.66 8.01 -25.45
N LEU A 63 7.56 7.27 -25.61
CA LEU A 63 7.58 5.84 -25.95
C LEU A 63 8.38 5.55 -27.21
N SER A 64 8.25 6.41 -28.25
CA SER A 64 8.99 6.24 -29.50
C SER A 64 10.52 6.27 -29.33
N LYS A 65 11.01 6.90 -28.25
CA LYS A 65 12.43 7.05 -27.91
C LYS A 65 12.91 6.06 -26.85
N SER A 66 12.00 5.31 -26.23
CA SER A 66 12.33 4.38 -25.16
C SER A 66 13.13 3.19 -25.68
N LYS A 67 14.15 2.79 -24.92
CA LYS A 67 14.95 1.58 -25.18
C LYS A 67 14.18 0.30 -24.88
N ARG A 68 13.14 0.36 -24.04
CA ARG A 68 12.30 -0.79 -23.64
C ARG A 68 10.90 -0.71 -24.24
N LYS A 69 10.77 -0.11 -25.42
CA LYS A 69 9.50 0.17 -26.09
C LYS A 69 8.60 -1.06 -26.23
N GLU A 70 9.15 -2.23 -26.51
CA GLU A 70 8.37 -3.46 -26.68
C GLU A 70 7.70 -3.87 -25.37
N ILE A 71 8.45 -3.90 -24.27
CA ILE A 71 7.93 -4.21 -22.93
C ILE A 71 6.85 -3.20 -22.53
N ILE A 72 7.11 -1.90 -22.74
CA ILE A 72 6.13 -0.85 -22.43
C ILE A 72 4.85 -1.03 -23.25
N ASN A 73 4.94 -1.36 -24.54
CA ASN A 73 3.77 -1.61 -25.38
C ASN A 73 2.90 -2.77 -24.87
N ASP A 74 3.52 -3.81 -24.34
CA ASP A 74 2.78 -4.91 -23.74
C ASP A 74 2.16 -4.50 -22.41
N ALA A 75 2.88 -3.79 -21.55
CA ALA A 75 2.36 -3.22 -20.30
C ALA A 75 1.19 -2.27 -20.54
N LEU A 76 1.20 -1.46 -21.58
CA LEU A 76 0.12 -0.52 -21.92
C LEU A 76 -1.24 -1.20 -22.14
N LYS A 77 -1.26 -2.49 -22.47
CA LYS A 77 -2.51 -3.28 -22.57
C LYS A 77 -3.20 -3.47 -21.23
N ASN A 78 -2.46 -3.35 -20.14
CA ASN A 78 -2.93 -3.47 -18.76
C ASN A 78 -3.14 -2.10 -18.08
N CYS A 79 -2.95 -1.01 -18.83
CA CYS A 79 -3.04 0.36 -18.32
C CYS A 79 -4.37 1.01 -18.69
N CYS A 80 -4.81 1.95 -17.88
CA CYS A 80 -6.03 2.70 -18.18
C CYS A 80 -6.00 4.14 -17.66
N SER A 81 -6.86 4.98 -18.24
CA SER A 81 -7.17 6.30 -17.69
C SER A 81 -8.60 6.31 -17.12
N ILE A 82 -8.77 6.90 -15.95
CA ILE A 82 -10.02 6.93 -15.18
C ILE A 82 -10.37 8.39 -14.90
N ASN A 83 -11.59 8.79 -15.25
CA ASN A 83 -12.08 10.13 -14.95
C ASN A 83 -12.67 10.16 -13.54
N ALA A 84 -12.19 11.07 -12.70
CA ALA A 84 -12.72 11.34 -11.37
C ALA A 84 -13.34 12.73 -11.30
N SER A 85 -14.49 12.87 -10.66
CA SER A 85 -15.20 14.14 -10.55
C SER A 85 -14.62 15.10 -9.51
N SER A 86 -13.79 14.59 -8.60
CA SER A 86 -13.15 15.35 -7.52
C SER A 86 -11.96 14.57 -6.94
N LEU A 87 -11.11 15.22 -6.14
CA LEU A 87 -10.00 14.59 -5.44
C LEU A 87 -10.49 13.45 -4.51
N ASN A 88 -11.58 13.67 -3.76
CA ASN A 88 -12.15 12.62 -2.91
C ASN A 88 -12.62 11.41 -3.71
N HIS A 89 -13.18 11.63 -4.91
CA HIS A 89 -13.56 10.55 -5.81
C HIS A 89 -12.32 9.83 -6.35
N ALA A 90 -11.27 10.56 -6.74
CA ALA A 90 -10.01 9.98 -7.19
C ALA A 90 -9.35 9.10 -6.10
N ILE A 91 -9.33 9.59 -4.84
CA ILE A 91 -8.86 8.81 -3.70
C ILE A 91 -9.71 7.55 -3.49
N SER A 92 -11.03 7.67 -3.61
CA SER A 92 -11.92 6.50 -3.49
C SER A 92 -11.66 5.45 -4.57
N LEU A 93 -11.43 5.87 -5.81
CA LEU A 93 -11.07 4.99 -6.93
C LEU A 93 -9.70 4.32 -6.69
N SER A 94 -8.70 5.11 -6.26
CA SER A 94 -7.39 4.57 -5.88
C SER A 94 -7.49 3.54 -4.74
N ASN A 95 -8.33 3.79 -3.74
CA ASN A 95 -8.58 2.87 -2.62
C ASN A 95 -9.29 1.56 -3.03
N LEU A 96 -9.95 1.51 -4.18
CA LEU A 96 -10.47 0.25 -4.74
C LEU A 96 -9.34 -0.58 -5.34
N ILE A 97 -8.37 0.07 -5.96
CA ILE A 97 -7.18 -0.56 -6.56
C ILE A 97 -6.21 -0.98 -5.46
N ILE A 98 -5.88 -0.06 -4.56
CA ILE A 98 -4.76 -0.14 -3.58
C ILE A 98 -3.46 -0.44 -4.32
N PRO A 99 -2.99 0.50 -5.15
CA PRO A 99 -1.81 0.29 -5.98
C PRO A 99 -0.55 0.14 -5.12
N GLU A 100 0.47 -0.45 -5.70
CA GLU A 100 1.82 -0.49 -5.13
C GLU A 100 2.34 0.93 -4.87
N HIS A 101 2.35 1.77 -5.91
CA HIS A 101 2.72 3.17 -5.83
C HIS A 101 1.50 4.06 -6.11
N LEU A 102 1.26 5.03 -5.26
CA LEU A 102 0.28 6.09 -5.50
C LEU A 102 0.99 7.43 -5.56
N GLU A 103 0.92 8.09 -6.70
CA GLU A 103 1.36 9.47 -6.87
C GLU A 103 0.16 10.40 -6.89
N ILE A 104 0.27 11.51 -6.18
CA ILE A 104 -0.72 12.59 -6.21
C ILE A 104 0.03 13.84 -6.66
N LEU A 105 0.02 14.10 -7.97
CA LEU A 105 0.73 15.22 -8.59
C LEU A 105 -0.08 16.52 -8.51
N ILE A 106 -0.64 16.77 -7.33
CA ILE A 106 -1.43 17.96 -7.00
C ILE A 106 -0.72 18.68 -5.87
N ASP A 107 -0.49 19.98 -6.05
CA ASP A 107 0.09 20.82 -5.00
C ASP A 107 -0.98 21.20 -3.95
N ASP A 108 -0.53 21.61 -2.76
CA ASP A 108 -1.39 22.11 -1.66
C ASP A 108 -2.49 21.13 -1.21
N ILE A 109 -2.23 19.82 -1.28
CA ILE A 109 -3.16 18.82 -0.80
C ILE A 109 -3.30 18.88 0.73
N ASP A 110 -4.54 18.77 1.23
CA ASP A 110 -4.80 18.66 2.65
C ASP A 110 -4.25 17.33 3.22
N LEU A 111 -3.18 17.39 3.99
CA LEU A 111 -2.54 16.21 4.60
C LEU A 111 -3.45 15.46 5.59
N ASN A 112 -4.57 16.05 6.04
CA ASN A 112 -5.57 15.32 6.82
C ASN A 112 -6.31 14.25 5.99
N LEU A 113 -6.13 14.21 4.68
CA LEU A 113 -6.62 13.14 3.82
C LEU A 113 -5.76 11.87 3.91
N MET A 114 -4.50 11.97 4.33
CA MET A 114 -3.55 10.86 4.33
C MET A 114 -4.05 9.59 5.04
N PRO A 115 -4.68 9.66 6.24
CA PRO A 115 -5.21 8.48 6.90
C PRO A 115 -6.33 7.75 6.13
N LYS A 116 -6.89 8.39 5.11
CA LYS A 116 -7.96 7.84 4.26
C LYS A 116 -7.44 7.17 2.99
N ILE A 117 -6.14 7.31 2.70
CA ILE A 117 -5.51 6.82 1.46
C ILE A 117 -4.81 5.49 1.76
N ARG A 118 -4.96 4.55 0.83
CA ARG A 118 -4.34 3.22 0.90
C ARG A 118 -3.54 2.96 -0.37
N ALA A 119 -2.27 2.64 -0.18
CA ALA A 119 -1.35 2.19 -1.21
C ALA A 119 -0.15 1.51 -0.55
N GLY A 120 0.71 0.85 -1.30
CA GLY A 120 1.99 0.34 -0.81
C GLY A 120 2.92 1.49 -0.39
N ALA A 121 3.06 2.51 -1.25
CA ALA A 121 3.73 3.77 -0.95
C ALA A 121 2.95 4.94 -1.56
N ILE A 122 3.03 6.13 -0.93
CA ILE A 122 2.30 7.33 -1.34
C ILE A 122 3.30 8.47 -1.54
N PHE A 123 3.24 9.10 -2.71
CA PHE A 123 4.09 10.21 -3.13
C PHE A 123 3.19 11.43 -3.42
N ILE A 124 3.51 12.57 -2.85
CA ILE A 124 2.64 13.76 -2.89
C ILE A 124 3.43 14.97 -3.36
N GLY A 125 2.83 15.71 -4.27
CA GLY A 125 3.40 16.91 -4.87
C GLY A 125 4.03 16.66 -6.23
N THR A 126 4.14 17.72 -7.01
CA THR A 126 4.57 17.68 -8.42
C THR A 126 6.00 17.21 -8.64
N GLU A 127 6.85 17.25 -7.61
CA GLU A 127 8.26 16.82 -7.67
C GLU A 127 8.51 15.48 -6.96
N SER A 128 7.46 14.79 -6.51
CA SER A 128 7.56 13.55 -5.71
C SER A 128 7.35 12.31 -6.58
N SER A 129 8.34 11.98 -7.40
CA SER A 129 8.32 10.79 -8.25
C SER A 129 8.44 9.49 -7.44
N ALA A 130 7.65 8.47 -7.79
CA ALA A 130 7.73 7.13 -7.20
C ALA A 130 9.12 6.51 -7.37
N VAL A 131 9.80 6.80 -8.48
CA VAL A 131 11.16 6.34 -8.76
C VAL A 131 12.15 6.71 -7.65
N MET A 132 11.95 7.85 -6.97
CA MET A 132 12.80 8.21 -5.83
C MET A 132 12.65 7.23 -4.66
N GLY A 133 11.45 6.69 -4.47
CA GLY A 133 11.15 5.69 -3.45
C GLY A 133 11.89 4.38 -3.67
N ASP A 134 12.07 4.01 -4.93
CA ASP A 134 12.76 2.76 -5.29
C ASP A 134 14.28 2.82 -5.03
N TYR A 135 14.84 4.02 -4.90
CA TYR A 135 16.30 4.17 -4.78
C TYR A 135 16.73 4.89 -3.50
N CYS A 136 16.59 6.20 -3.43
CA CYS A 136 17.31 7.00 -2.45
C CYS A 136 16.43 7.74 -1.42
N ALA A 137 15.10 7.65 -1.50
CA ALA A 137 14.21 8.37 -0.59
C ALA A 137 14.18 7.81 0.83
N GLY A 138 14.72 6.60 1.04
CA GLY A 138 14.91 5.99 2.37
C GLY A 138 13.93 4.89 2.76
N PRO A 139 12.63 4.90 2.37
CA PRO A 139 11.75 3.77 2.66
C PRO A 139 12.16 2.51 1.89
N SER A 140 11.66 1.35 2.33
CA SER A 140 11.84 0.11 1.57
C SER A 140 11.07 0.18 0.25
N HIS A 141 11.67 -0.28 -0.85
CA HIS A 141 11.00 -0.45 -2.14
C HIS A 141 10.27 -1.80 -2.27
N VAL A 142 10.41 -2.69 -1.28
CA VAL A 142 9.63 -3.93 -1.19
C VAL A 142 8.30 -3.59 -0.52
N ILE A 143 7.30 -3.32 -1.33
CA ILE A 143 6.00 -2.83 -0.92
C ILE A 143 4.88 -3.73 -1.46
N PRO A 144 3.71 -3.79 -0.80
CA PRO A 144 2.63 -4.64 -1.25
C PRO A 144 2.04 -4.17 -2.58
N THR A 145 1.80 -5.10 -3.50
CA THR A 145 1.18 -4.91 -4.81
C THR A 145 -0.07 -5.76 -4.99
N GLY A 146 -0.82 -5.60 -6.07
CA GLY A 146 -2.01 -6.41 -6.35
C GLY A 146 -3.11 -6.28 -5.29
N GLY A 147 -3.25 -5.11 -4.69
CA GLY A 147 -4.25 -4.82 -3.66
C GLY A 147 -3.93 -5.41 -2.28
N GLN A 148 -2.74 -6.00 -2.08
CA GLN A 148 -2.34 -6.59 -0.80
C GLN A 148 -2.12 -5.53 0.30
N GLY A 149 -1.95 -4.26 -0.04
CA GLY A 149 -1.91 -3.15 0.91
C GLY A 149 -3.14 -3.05 1.84
N ARG A 150 -4.17 -3.91 1.63
CA ARG A 150 -5.30 -4.06 2.56
C ARG A 150 -4.91 -4.69 3.89
N PHE A 151 -3.90 -5.53 3.90
CA PHE A 151 -3.49 -6.33 5.07
C PHE A 151 -1.97 -6.57 5.17
N SER A 152 -1.19 -6.03 4.24
CA SER A 152 0.27 -6.09 4.25
C SER A 152 0.86 -4.69 4.25
N SER A 153 2.04 -4.57 4.84
CA SER A 153 2.84 -3.34 4.87
C SER A 153 4.13 -3.53 4.08
N GLN A 154 4.85 -2.45 3.84
CA GLN A 154 6.21 -2.52 3.27
C GLN A 154 7.13 -3.35 4.17
N LEU A 155 8.14 -3.97 3.57
CA LEU A 155 9.19 -4.68 4.30
C LEU A 155 9.90 -3.73 5.27
N SER A 156 10.02 -4.16 6.50
CA SER A 156 10.60 -3.37 7.59
C SER A 156 11.49 -4.22 8.50
N LEU A 157 12.22 -3.59 9.40
CA LEU A 157 13.02 -4.30 10.40
C LEU A 157 12.17 -5.24 11.27
N ASN A 158 10.88 -4.96 11.45
CA ASN A 158 9.99 -5.81 12.23
C ASN A 158 9.82 -7.21 11.64
N ASP A 159 9.98 -7.36 10.33
CA ASP A 159 9.86 -8.64 9.63
C ASP A 159 11.03 -9.58 9.93
N PHE A 160 12.12 -9.04 10.47
CA PHE A 160 13.31 -9.78 10.91
C PHE A 160 13.35 -10.07 12.41
N PHE A 161 12.32 -9.65 13.17
CA PHE A 161 12.22 -9.89 14.59
C PHE A 161 11.12 -10.89 14.91
N VAL A 162 11.43 -11.82 15.80
CA VAL A 162 10.46 -12.74 16.38
C VAL A 162 9.97 -12.16 17.70
N LYS A 163 8.64 -12.07 17.86
CA LYS A 163 8.00 -11.64 19.10
C LYS A 163 7.61 -12.84 19.91
N THR A 164 8.04 -12.89 21.16
CA THR A 164 7.66 -13.93 22.15
C THR A 164 6.97 -13.28 23.32
N SER A 165 5.81 -13.79 23.69
CA SER A 165 5.10 -13.33 24.89
C SER A 165 5.63 -14.07 26.11
N PHE A 166 5.88 -13.31 27.19
CA PHE A 166 6.25 -13.84 28.48
C PHE A 166 5.13 -13.52 29.49
N MET A 167 4.70 -14.52 30.21
CA MET A 167 3.81 -14.37 31.36
C MET A 167 4.51 -14.94 32.59
N VAL A 168 4.70 -14.08 33.62
CA VAL A 168 5.32 -14.47 34.89
C VAL A 168 4.33 -14.26 35.99
N ALA A 169 3.91 -15.34 36.64
CA ALA A 169 3.13 -15.30 37.84
C ALA A 169 3.93 -15.89 39.00
N SER A 170 3.80 -15.31 40.20
CA SER A 170 4.47 -15.78 41.41
C SER A 170 3.39 -16.14 42.47
N LYS A 171 3.80 -16.84 43.52
CA LYS A 171 2.92 -17.14 44.67
C LYS A 171 2.19 -15.92 45.29
N ASN A 172 2.79 -14.72 45.13
CA ASN A 172 2.17 -13.48 45.59
C ASN A 172 1.18 -12.88 44.55
N SER A 173 1.13 -13.38 43.33
CA SER A 173 0.18 -12.90 42.32
C SER A 173 -1.26 -13.21 42.74
N TYR A 174 -1.51 -14.36 43.36
CA TYR A 174 -2.82 -14.77 43.87
C TYR A 174 -3.40 -13.82 44.92
N LYS A 175 -2.56 -13.07 45.62
CA LYS A 175 -2.97 -12.07 46.64
C LYS A 175 -3.49 -10.79 46.02
N LYS A 176 -3.35 -10.62 44.70
CA LYS A 176 -3.78 -9.41 43.97
C LYS A 176 -5.15 -9.63 43.33
N ASN A 177 -6.13 -8.80 43.68
CA ASN A 177 -7.50 -8.89 43.18
C ASN A 177 -7.57 -8.96 41.65
N GLY A 178 -6.69 -8.22 40.92
CA GLY A 178 -6.65 -8.26 39.46
C GLY A 178 -6.24 -9.62 38.88
N TYR A 179 -5.30 -10.32 39.54
CA TYR A 179 -4.89 -11.66 39.09
C TYR A 179 -5.99 -12.69 39.31
N LYS A 180 -6.69 -12.63 40.43
CA LYS A 180 -7.85 -13.50 40.70
C LYS A 180 -8.95 -13.29 39.65
N ALA A 181 -9.29 -12.04 39.36
CA ALA A 181 -10.27 -11.71 38.33
C ALA A 181 -9.82 -12.23 36.93
N LEU A 182 -8.51 -12.20 36.60
CA LEU A 182 -7.98 -12.78 35.38
C LEU A 182 -8.23 -14.29 35.31
N LEU A 183 -7.94 -15.02 36.39
CA LEU A 183 -8.19 -16.47 36.47
C LEU A 183 -9.69 -16.79 36.33
N ASP A 184 -10.55 -16.11 37.08
CA ASP A 184 -12.01 -16.32 37.06
C ASP A 184 -12.57 -16.07 35.64
N ASN A 185 -12.14 -15.01 34.98
CA ASN A 185 -12.58 -14.70 33.61
C ASN A 185 -12.04 -15.70 32.59
N SER A 186 -10.78 -16.13 32.72
CA SER A 186 -10.20 -17.13 31.85
C SER A 186 -10.90 -18.49 31.99
N MET A 187 -11.27 -18.90 33.23
CA MET A 187 -12.04 -20.11 33.43
C MET A 187 -13.42 -20.04 32.75
N LYS A 188 -14.13 -18.92 32.90
CA LYS A 188 -15.44 -18.73 32.24
C LYS A 188 -15.37 -18.81 30.75
N ILE A 189 -14.31 -18.21 30.14
CA ILE A 189 -14.10 -18.27 28.70
C ILE A 189 -13.84 -19.72 28.27
N ALA A 190 -12.91 -20.41 28.93
CA ALA A 190 -12.60 -21.81 28.62
C ALA A 190 -13.85 -22.71 28.75
N GLU A 191 -14.66 -22.53 29.79
CA GLU A 191 -15.93 -23.27 29.99
C GLU A 191 -16.91 -22.97 28.85
N SER A 192 -17.03 -21.71 28.42
CA SER A 192 -17.91 -21.32 27.29
C SER A 192 -17.51 -21.93 25.95
N GLU A 193 -16.21 -22.23 25.80
CA GLU A 193 -15.64 -22.91 24.62
C GLU A 193 -15.72 -24.44 24.76
N GLY A 194 -16.18 -24.99 25.88
CA GLY A 194 -16.24 -26.42 26.19
C GLY A 194 -14.87 -27.03 26.50
N LEU A 195 -13.88 -26.20 26.85
CA LEU A 195 -12.51 -26.61 27.17
C LEU A 195 -12.32 -26.80 28.68
N TRP A 196 -12.95 -27.85 29.23
CA TRP A 196 -13.01 -28.11 30.68
C TRP A 196 -11.63 -28.29 31.31
N GLU A 197 -10.68 -28.93 30.66
CA GLU A 197 -9.33 -29.11 31.19
C GLU A 197 -8.55 -27.81 31.25
N HIS A 198 -8.79 -26.88 30.30
CA HIS A 198 -8.23 -25.51 30.34
C HIS A 198 -8.78 -24.77 31.59
N ALA A 199 -10.07 -24.86 31.84
CA ALA A 199 -10.65 -24.28 33.03
C ALA A 199 -10.11 -24.94 34.32
N ASN A 200 -9.99 -26.27 34.36
CA ASN A 200 -9.44 -27.02 35.47
C ASN A 200 -7.98 -26.65 35.79
N ALA A 201 -7.16 -26.38 34.78
CA ALA A 201 -5.76 -25.98 34.95
C ALA A 201 -5.59 -24.63 35.65
N LEU A 202 -6.64 -23.84 35.76
CA LEU A 202 -6.65 -22.52 36.41
C LEU A 202 -7.24 -22.56 37.83
N LYS A 203 -7.76 -23.71 38.27
CA LYS A 203 -8.24 -23.92 39.63
C LYS A 203 -7.06 -24.14 40.59
N GLU A 204 -7.20 -23.62 41.81
CA GLU A 204 -6.25 -23.86 42.91
C GLU A 204 -6.28 -25.31 43.37
#